data_99d473ef1952e4b27e29e8fa4886f01e
#
_entry.id   99d473ef1952e4b27e29e8fa4886f01e
#
_cell.length_a   1.000
_cell.length_b   1.000
_cell.length_c   1.000
_cell.angle_alpha   90.00
_cell.angle_beta   90.00
_cell.angle_gamma   90.00
#
_symmetry.space_group_name_H-M   'P 1'
#
loop_
_entity.id
_entity.type
_entity.pdbx_description
1 polymer ?
#
loop_
_entity_poly.entity_id
_entity_poly.type
_entity_poly.pdbx_seq_one_letter_code
_entity_poly.pdbx_strand_id
1 'polypeptide(L)'
;MSEYLPEGKLILTQDNINTLHSFSLLSDAKKEGKILEARACVCDAEHNLIVDLGIMKGIIPREEGAIGIREGTVRDIAVISRVNRPVCFIITDFAVDENGERFAVLSREKAQQRCMKNYISHLVCGDVIDARITHLENFGAFADIGCGIVALMPIDTISVSRIEHPRERFSAGMDIRAVIKSIENGRISLSHKELLGTWEENANSFCAGETVAGIVRSVENYGAFVELTPNLAGLAESKDGIEVGQQASVYIKSIIPEKMKIKIIIIDTFDYKYNPQKPKYYFNGNHIDRFLYSPIGCSKLVETVFE
;
A
#
# COMPACT_ATOMS: atom_id res chain seq x y z
N MET A 1 -6.16 -7.24 -17.17
CA MET A 1 -5.53 -6.47 -16.09
C MET A 1 -6.00 -5.03 -16.18
N SER A 2 -6.20 -4.35 -15.07
CA SER A 2 -6.59 -2.94 -15.06
C SER A 2 -5.49 -2.10 -15.75
N GLU A 3 -5.90 -1.16 -16.59
CA GLU A 3 -5.00 -0.15 -17.19
C GLU A 3 -4.48 0.84 -16.13
N TYR A 4 -5.19 0.92 -14.98
CA TYR A 4 -4.97 1.90 -13.93
C TYR A 4 -4.21 1.27 -12.77
N LEU A 5 -2.88 1.16 -12.90
CA LEU A 5 -1.99 0.58 -11.89
C LEU A 5 -1.33 1.67 -11.03
N PRO A 6 -0.88 1.33 -9.82
CA PRO A 6 0.00 2.20 -9.04
C PRO A 6 1.28 2.55 -9.81
N GLU A 7 1.79 3.78 -9.65
CA GLU A 7 3.02 4.23 -10.29
C GLU A 7 4.21 3.30 -9.95
N GLY A 8 4.99 2.94 -10.96
CA GLY A 8 6.09 1.98 -10.92
C GLY A 8 5.71 0.56 -11.34
N LYS A 9 4.47 0.33 -11.73
CA LYS A 9 4.01 -0.97 -12.23
C LYS A 9 4.08 -1.11 -13.75
N LEU A 10 3.79 -0.03 -14.48
CA LEU A 10 3.82 -0.04 -15.95
C LEU A 10 5.24 0.06 -16.51
N ILE A 11 6.15 0.74 -15.82
CA ILE A 11 7.48 1.09 -16.33
C ILE A 11 8.29 -0.09 -16.83
N LEU A 12 8.10 -1.28 -16.27
CA LEU A 12 8.81 -2.51 -16.64
C LEU A 12 8.00 -3.43 -17.57
N THR A 13 6.79 -3.02 -17.97
CA THR A 13 6.00 -3.84 -18.91
C THR A 13 6.56 -3.73 -20.31
N GLN A 14 6.58 -4.86 -21.05
CA GLN A 14 7.12 -4.88 -22.40
C GLN A 14 6.36 -3.94 -23.34
N ASP A 15 5.05 -3.81 -23.17
CA ASP A 15 4.21 -2.92 -23.95
C ASP A 15 4.59 -1.44 -23.72
N ASN A 16 4.78 -1.01 -22.47
CA ASN A 16 5.22 0.33 -22.15
C ASN A 16 6.63 0.62 -22.70
N ILE A 17 7.58 -0.31 -22.50
CA ILE A 17 8.95 -0.19 -23.02
C ILE A 17 8.94 -0.05 -24.55
N ASN A 18 8.24 -0.93 -25.26
CA ASN A 18 8.15 -0.87 -26.71
C ASN A 18 7.54 0.45 -27.20
N THR A 19 6.50 0.92 -26.52
CA THR A 19 5.84 2.19 -26.86
C THR A 19 6.80 3.38 -26.70
N LEU A 20 7.54 3.45 -25.60
CA LEU A 20 8.49 4.53 -25.33
C LEU A 20 9.66 4.56 -26.32
N HIS A 21 10.06 3.42 -26.90
CA HIS A 21 11.18 3.31 -27.82
C HIS A 21 10.80 3.48 -29.31
N SER A 22 9.55 3.86 -29.63
CA SER A 22 9.08 4.04 -31.00
C SER A 22 8.22 5.28 -31.16
N PHE A 23 8.65 6.22 -32.03
CA PHE A 23 7.87 7.42 -32.30
C PHE A 23 6.48 7.11 -32.89
N SER A 24 6.36 6.10 -33.74
CA SER A 24 5.07 5.67 -34.28
C SER A 24 4.13 5.23 -33.16
N LEU A 25 4.62 4.37 -32.22
CA LEU A 25 3.81 3.91 -31.11
C LEU A 25 3.49 5.03 -30.10
N LEU A 26 4.41 5.99 -29.89
CA LEU A 26 4.10 7.20 -29.09
C LEU A 26 3.00 8.05 -29.76
N SER A 27 3.03 8.19 -31.11
CA SER A 27 1.99 8.92 -31.85
C SER A 27 0.63 8.21 -31.75
N ASP A 28 0.59 6.91 -31.81
CA ASP A 28 -0.64 6.13 -31.65
C ASP A 28 -1.14 6.19 -30.19
N ALA A 29 -0.24 6.06 -29.21
CA ALA A 29 -0.55 6.25 -27.80
C ALA A 29 -1.16 7.63 -27.49
N LYS A 30 -0.68 8.70 -28.17
CA LYS A 30 -1.29 10.04 -28.09
C LYS A 30 -2.73 10.02 -28.59
N LYS A 31 -2.99 9.41 -29.78
CA LYS A 31 -4.37 9.37 -30.36
C LYS A 31 -5.35 8.62 -29.46
N GLU A 32 -4.89 7.52 -28.86
CA GLU A 32 -5.69 6.67 -27.97
C GLU A 32 -5.82 7.24 -26.56
N GLY A 33 -4.98 8.22 -26.20
CA GLY A 33 -4.86 8.72 -24.84
C GLY A 33 -4.31 7.66 -23.89
N LYS A 34 -3.48 6.72 -24.38
CA LYS A 34 -2.91 5.62 -23.60
C LYS A 34 -2.09 6.13 -22.42
N ILE A 35 -2.29 5.55 -21.26
CA ILE A 35 -1.48 5.83 -20.08
C ILE A 35 -0.15 5.11 -20.22
N LEU A 36 0.93 5.87 -20.12
CA LEU A 36 2.30 5.40 -20.14
C LEU A 36 3.00 5.77 -18.83
N GLU A 37 4.13 5.17 -18.58
CA GLU A 37 4.93 5.43 -17.38
C GLU A 37 6.42 5.49 -17.72
N ALA A 38 7.10 6.52 -17.21
CA ALA A 38 8.54 6.66 -17.31
C ALA A 38 9.11 7.36 -16.07
N ARG A 39 10.43 7.42 -15.96
CA ARG A 39 11.11 8.06 -14.82
C ARG A 39 11.18 9.58 -15.02
N ALA A 40 10.73 10.32 -14.02
CA ALA A 40 11.01 11.76 -13.95
C ALA A 40 12.46 11.96 -13.51
N CYS A 41 13.25 12.66 -14.32
CA CYS A 41 14.69 12.85 -14.11
C CYS A 41 15.00 14.13 -13.37
N VAL A 42 14.33 15.24 -13.75
CA VAL A 42 14.61 16.59 -13.25
C VAL A 42 13.28 17.31 -13.03
N CYS A 43 13.24 18.18 -12.04
CA CYS A 43 12.25 19.24 -11.89
C CYS A 43 12.99 20.57 -12.13
N ASP A 44 12.56 21.33 -13.13
CA ASP A 44 13.20 22.61 -13.46
C ASP A 44 12.80 23.75 -12.50
N ALA A 45 13.32 24.95 -12.75
CA ALA A 45 13.03 26.13 -11.92
C ALA A 45 11.57 26.58 -11.98
N GLU A 46 10.85 26.22 -13.02
CA GLU A 46 9.43 26.50 -13.23
C GLU A 46 8.52 25.36 -12.71
N HIS A 47 9.14 24.37 -12.06
CA HIS A 47 8.49 23.15 -11.54
C HIS A 47 7.92 22.21 -12.62
N ASN A 48 8.39 22.30 -13.87
CA ASN A 48 8.06 21.28 -14.87
C ASN A 48 8.89 20.01 -14.61
N LEU A 49 8.28 18.82 -14.77
CA LEU A 49 9.02 17.57 -14.69
C LEU A 49 9.53 17.14 -16.06
N ILE A 50 10.81 16.91 -16.12
CA ILE A 50 11.47 16.34 -17.30
C ILE A 50 11.49 14.82 -17.13
N VAL A 51 10.97 14.12 -18.13
CA VAL A 51 10.79 12.67 -18.13
C VAL A 51 11.59 12.09 -19.30
N ASP A 52 12.30 11.01 -19.05
CA ASP A 52 13.05 10.29 -20.09
C ASP A 52 12.16 9.23 -20.76
N LEU A 53 11.86 9.43 -22.05
CA LEU A 53 11.09 8.48 -22.87
C LEU A 53 12.01 7.56 -23.69
N GLY A 54 13.32 7.62 -23.51
CA GLY A 54 14.30 6.82 -24.25
C GLY A 54 14.69 7.44 -25.60
N ILE A 55 13.76 7.66 -26.52
CA ILE A 55 14.02 8.26 -27.85
C ILE A 55 13.92 9.79 -27.87
N MET A 56 13.26 10.37 -26.87
CA MET A 56 13.14 11.82 -26.71
C MET A 56 12.85 12.16 -25.25
N LYS A 57 13.00 13.42 -24.89
CA LYS A 57 12.53 13.92 -23.59
C LYS A 57 11.02 14.17 -23.62
N GLY A 58 10.37 13.96 -22.49
CA GLY A 58 9.01 14.40 -22.21
C GLY A 58 9.01 15.53 -21.20
N ILE A 59 8.08 16.44 -21.30
CA ILE A 59 7.89 17.53 -20.34
C ILE A 59 6.46 17.46 -19.80
N ILE A 60 6.32 17.34 -18.49
CA ILE A 60 5.05 17.53 -17.78
C ILE A 60 5.08 18.95 -17.24
N PRO A 61 4.31 19.90 -17.80
CA PRO A 61 4.20 21.25 -17.26
C PRO A 61 3.73 21.21 -15.80
N ARG A 62 4.17 22.16 -14.99
CA ARG A 62 3.82 22.26 -13.56
C ARG A 62 2.32 22.02 -13.32
N GLU A 63 1.47 22.73 -14.10
CA GLU A 63 0.02 22.68 -13.98
C GLU A 63 -0.59 21.30 -14.33
N GLU A 64 0.11 20.51 -15.12
CA GLU A 64 -0.27 19.16 -15.53
C GLU A 64 0.39 18.07 -14.62
N GLY A 65 1.10 18.49 -13.58
CA GLY A 65 1.86 17.60 -12.69
C GLY A 65 1.01 16.75 -11.75
N ALA A 66 -0.15 17.22 -11.35
CA ALA A 66 -1.14 16.48 -10.57
C ALA A 66 -2.49 17.20 -10.52
N ILE A 67 -3.56 16.46 -10.26
CA ILE A 67 -4.89 17.03 -9.95
C ILE A 67 -4.74 17.97 -8.74
N GLY A 68 -5.32 19.17 -8.86
CA GLY A 68 -5.36 20.18 -7.79
C GLY A 68 -4.18 21.15 -7.76
N ILE A 69 -3.14 20.97 -8.59
CA ILE A 69 -2.04 21.93 -8.72
C ILE A 69 -2.56 23.23 -9.35
N ARG A 70 -3.32 23.12 -10.45
CA ARG A 70 -3.88 24.27 -11.17
C ARG A 70 -4.85 25.08 -10.29
N GLU A 71 -5.66 24.42 -9.50
CA GLU A 71 -6.60 25.01 -8.56
C GLU A 71 -5.94 25.50 -7.26
N GLY A 72 -4.64 25.21 -7.05
CA GLY A 72 -3.91 25.59 -5.84
C GLY A 72 -4.29 24.77 -4.60
N THR A 73 -5.05 23.69 -4.75
CA THR A 73 -5.44 22.79 -3.64
C THR A 73 -4.32 21.82 -3.27
N VAL A 74 -3.41 21.56 -4.22
CA VAL A 74 -2.21 20.72 -4.04
C VAL A 74 -0.98 21.61 -4.23
N ARG A 75 0.03 21.45 -3.36
CA ARG A 75 1.26 22.23 -3.39
C ARG A 75 2.28 21.62 -4.36
N ASP A 76 3.19 22.45 -4.89
CA ASP A 76 4.25 22.04 -5.83
C ASP A 76 5.14 20.91 -5.32
N ILE A 77 5.25 20.73 -4.02
CA ILE A 77 5.99 19.60 -3.43
C ILE A 77 5.48 18.25 -3.94
N ALA A 78 4.21 18.14 -4.33
CA ALA A 78 3.64 16.92 -4.91
C ALA A 78 4.24 16.61 -6.30
N VAL A 79 4.70 17.63 -7.03
CA VAL A 79 5.39 17.53 -8.31
C VAL A 79 6.90 17.31 -8.07
N ILE A 80 7.52 18.16 -7.27
CA ILE A 80 8.96 18.13 -6.97
C ILE A 80 9.40 16.78 -6.41
N SER A 81 8.56 16.18 -5.54
CA SER A 81 8.84 14.87 -4.93
C SER A 81 8.80 13.69 -5.91
N ARG A 82 8.43 13.91 -7.19
CA ARG A 82 8.44 12.87 -8.23
C ARG A 82 9.80 12.66 -8.88
N VAL A 83 10.76 13.56 -8.69
CA VAL A 83 12.12 13.39 -9.24
C VAL A 83 12.71 12.05 -8.80
N ASN A 84 13.33 11.35 -9.75
CA ASN A 84 13.85 9.98 -9.63
C ASN A 84 12.81 8.90 -9.35
N ARG A 85 11.51 9.19 -9.54
CA ARG A 85 10.43 8.22 -9.40
C ARG A 85 9.72 7.99 -10.74
N PRO A 86 9.10 6.82 -10.93
CA PRO A 86 8.20 6.61 -12.04
C PRO A 86 6.98 7.53 -11.90
N VAL A 87 6.51 8.06 -13.02
CA VAL A 87 5.30 8.87 -13.12
C VAL A 87 4.47 8.39 -14.30
N CYS A 88 3.18 8.27 -14.10
CA CYS A 88 2.25 7.98 -15.17
C CYS A 88 1.87 9.28 -15.91
N PHE A 89 1.57 9.18 -17.18
CA PHE A 89 1.17 10.31 -18.01
C PHE A 89 0.41 9.88 -19.26
N ILE A 90 -0.24 10.84 -19.88
CA ILE A 90 -0.79 10.78 -21.23
C ILE A 90 -0.02 11.78 -22.08
N ILE A 91 0.30 11.43 -23.33
CA ILE A 91 0.92 12.35 -24.29
C ILE A 91 -0.16 13.26 -24.81
N THR A 92 0.00 14.57 -24.63
CA THR A 92 -0.96 15.57 -25.12
C THR A 92 -0.53 16.14 -26.45
N ASP A 93 0.78 16.38 -26.66
CA ASP A 93 1.31 16.91 -27.90
C ASP A 93 2.78 16.56 -28.11
N PHE A 94 3.29 16.87 -29.31
CA PHE A 94 4.71 16.90 -29.63
C PHE A 94 5.09 18.31 -30.07
N ALA A 95 6.17 18.84 -29.53
CA ALA A 95 6.68 20.16 -29.82
C ALA A 95 8.17 20.13 -30.19
N VAL A 96 8.70 21.26 -30.60
CA VAL A 96 10.10 21.46 -30.93
C VAL A 96 10.61 22.61 -30.08
N ASP A 97 11.74 22.44 -29.43
CA ASP A 97 12.37 23.47 -28.63
C ASP A 97 13.16 24.48 -29.50
N GLU A 98 13.75 25.49 -28.87
CA GLU A 98 14.52 26.56 -29.55
C GLU A 98 15.75 26.02 -30.31
N ASN A 99 16.24 24.84 -29.94
CA ASN A 99 17.38 24.17 -30.58
C ASN A 99 16.96 23.25 -31.73
N GLY A 100 15.65 23.16 -32.02
CA GLY A 100 15.12 22.25 -33.04
C GLY A 100 14.94 20.80 -32.57
N GLU A 101 15.13 20.50 -31.29
CA GLU A 101 14.94 19.17 -30.73
C GLU A 101 13.44 18.90 -30.42
N ARG A 102 12.97 17.73 -30.85
CA ARG A 102 11.59 17.32 -30.56
C ARG A 102 11.45 16.82 -29.15
N PHE A 103 10.34 17.17 -28.51
CA PHE A 103 9.96 16.64 -27.21
C PHE A 103 8.45 16.35 -27.15
N ALA A 104 8.06 15.48 -26.23
CA ALA A 104 6.64 15.19 -25.96
C ALA A 104 6.12 16.09 -24.84
N VAL A 105 4.93 16.67 -25.03
CA VAL A 105 4.19 17.36 -23.97
C VAL A 105 3.31 16.33 -23.28
N LEU A 106 3.46 16.20 -21.99
CA LEU A 106 2.86 15.16 -21.17
C LEU A 106 1.90 15.75 -20.14
N SER A 107 0.91 14.97 -19.73
CA SER A 107 0.01 15.33 -18.65
C SER A 107 -0.17 14.16 -17.70
N ARG A 108 0.27 14.34 -16.46
CA ARG A 108 -0.01 13.42 -15.35
C ARG A 108 -1.43 13.66 -14.82
N GLU A 109 -1.88 14.92 -14.79
CA GLU A 109 -3.22 15.29 -14.38
C GLU A 109 -4.29 14.54 -15.20
N LYS A 110 -4.16 14.51 -16.53
CA LYS A 110 -5.10 13.79 -17.42
C LYS A 110 -5.10 12.28 -17.17
N ALA A 111 -3.92 11.69 -16.90
CA ALA A 111 -3.84 10.28 -16.52
C ALA A 111 -4.61 10.03 -15.22
N GLN A 112 -4.43 10.89 -14.22
CA GLN A 112 -5.15 10.81 -12.95
C GLN A 112 -6.66 11.03 -13.12
N GLN A 113 -7.09 12.03 -13.89
CA GLN A 113 -8.51 12.29 -14.19
C GLN A 113 -9.16 11.08 -14.86
N ARG A 114 -8.47 10.45 -15.82
CA ARG A 114 -8.95 9.24 -16.48
C ARG A 114 -9.06 8.07 -15.51
N CYS A 115 -8.06 7.89 -14.63
CA CYS A 115 -8.09 6.89 -13.56
C CYS A 115 -9.25 7.14 -12.59
N MET A 116 -9.45 8.37 -12.15
CA MET A 116 -10.58 8.75 -11.29
C MET A 116 -11.92 8.42 -11.93
N LYS A 117 -12.11 8.80 -13.20
CA LYS A 117 -13.37 8.62 -13.90
C LYS A 117 -13.70 7.17 -14.23
N ASN A 118 -12.71 6.38 -14.68
CA ASN A 118 -12.95 5.06 -15.26
C ASN A 118 -12.61 3.90 -14.33
N TYR A 119 -11.98 4.18 -13.19
CA TYR A 119 -11.60 3.15 -12.23
C TYR A 119 -12.03 3.52 -10.80
N ILE A 120 -11.50 4.60 -10.24
CA ILE A 120 -11.71 4.94 -8.83
C ILE A 120 -13.20 5.20 -8.53
N SER A 121 -13.92 5.86 -9.43
CA SER A 121 -15.36 6.16 -9.27
C SER A 121 -16.27 4.93 -9.29
N HIS A 122 -15.75 3.76 -9.70
CA HIS A 122 -16.49 2.51 -9.72
C HIS A 122 -16.16 1.60 -8.53
N LEU A 123 -15.17 1.98 -7.71
CA LEU A 123 -14.84 1.23 -6.50
C LEU A 123 -15.94 1.40 -5.46
N VAL A 124 -16.23 0.32 -4.76
CA VAL A 124 -17.17 0.28 -3.64
C VAL A 124 -16.48 -0.22 -2.37
N CYS A 125 -17.08 0.01 -1.20
CA CYS A 125 -16.59 -0.54 0.05
C CYS A 125 -16.53 -2.07 -0.06
N GLY A 126 -15.47 -2.67 0.45
CA GLY A 126 -15.23 -4.12 0.33
C GLY A 126 -14.41 -4.54 -0.89
N ASP A 127 -14.25 -3.69 -1.91
CA ASP A 127 -13.40 -4.03 -3.05
C ASP A 127 -11.95 -4.21 -2.64
N VAL A 128 -11.32 -5.27 -3.17
CA VAL A 128 -9.92 -5.60 -2.93
C VAL A 128 -9.11 -5.20 -4.15
N ILE A 129 -8.20 -4.26 -3.94
CA ILE A 129 -7.38 -3.65 -4.98
C ILE A 129 -5.88 -3.86 -4.75
N ASP A 130 -5.11 -3.78 -5.82
CA ASP A 130 -3.66 -3.63 -5.73
C ASP A 130 -3.31 -2.19 -5.38
N ALA A 131 -2.35 -2.03 -4.48
CA ALA A 131 -1.87 -0.73 -4.04
C ALA A 131 -0.34 -0.75 -3.83
N ARG A 132 0.28 0.41 -3.83
CA ARG A 132 1.72 0.56 -3.54
C ARG A 132 1.93 1.58 -2.44
N ILE A 133 2.64 1.19 -1.39
CA ILE A 133 2.98 2.09 -0.28
C ILE A 133 3.85 3.25 -0.79
N THR A 134 3.42 4.47 -0.57
CA THR A 134 4.14 5.69 -0.97
C THR A 134 4.96 6.26 0.17
N HIS A 135 4.37 6.40 1.36
CA HIS A 135 5.05 6.82 2.58
C HIS A 135 4.30 6.38 3.83
N LEU A 136 4.95 6.48 4.98
CA LEU A 136 4.49 5.96 6.26
C LEU A 136 4.55 7.06 7.31
N GLU A 137 3.42 7.26 8.01
CA GLU A 137 3.28 8.20 9.12
C GLU A 137 2.84 7.46 10.38
N ASN A 138 3.00 8.07 11.57
CA ASN A 138 2.64 7.43 12.84
C ASN A 138 1.16 7.01 12.90
N PHE A 139 0.27 7.73 12.22
CA PHE A 139 -1.18 7.48 12.21
C PHE A 139 -1.64 6.53 11.11
N GLY A 140 -0.76 6.15 10.16
CA GLY A 140 -1.14 5.25 9.08
C GLY A 140 -0.15 5.23 7.92
N ALA A 141 -0.49 4.43 6.90
CA ALA A 141 0.25 4.30 5.66
C ALA A 141 -0.51 4.98 4.51
N PHE A 142 0.21 5.63 3.62
CA PHE A 142 -0.34 6.14 2.38
C PHE A 142 0.01 5.20 1.25
N ALA A 143 -0.96 4.86 0.43
CA ALA A 143 -0.79 3.95 -0.69
C ALA A 143 -1.36 4.54 -1.98
N ASP A 144 -0.61 4.41 -3.05
CA ASP A 144 -1.06 4.67 -4.41
C ASP A 144 -2.01 3.55 -4.85
N ILE A 145 -3.22 3.91 -5.20
CA ILE A 145 -4.30 3.00 -5.63
C ILE A 145 -4.55 3.02 -7.14
N GLY A 146 -3.75 3.78 -7.87
CA GLY A 146 -3.77 3.90 -9.32
C GLY A 146 -3.32 5.27 -9.80
N CYS A 147 -2.40 5.30 -10.77
CA CYS A 147 -1.90 6.52 -11.43
C CYS A 147 -1.40 7.61 -10.45
N GLY A 148 -0.85 7.21 -9.31
CA GLY A 148 -0.37 8.15 -8.29
C GLY A 148 -1.48 8.82 -7.46
N ILE A 149 -2.70 8.28 -7.48
CA ILE A 149 -3.79 8.69 -6.60
C ILE A 149 -3.60 8.00 -5.27
N VAL A 150 -3.46 8.79 -4.21
CA VAL A 150 -3.05 8.31 -2.89
C VAL A 150 -4.26 8.21 -1.96
N ALA A 151 -4.39 7.06 -1.28
CA ALA A 151 -5.37 6.80 -0.24
C ALA A 151 -4.68 6.53 1.11
N LEU A 152 -5.39 6.81 2.21
CA LEU A 152 -4.91 6.57 3.57
C LEU A 152 -5.36 5.19 4.07
N MET A 153 -4.45 4.46 4.66
CA MET A 153 -4.69 3.26 5.47
C MET A 153 -4.38 3.59 6.93
N PRO A 154 -5.39 3.85 7.78
CA PRO A 154 -5.18 4.13 9.20
C PRO A 154 -4.46 2.98 9.91
N ILE A 155 -3.65 3.29 10.94
CA ILE A 155 -2.80 2.30 11.61
C ILE A 155 -3.60 1.14 12.22
N ASP A 156 -4.81 1.38 12.70
CA ASP A 156 -5.72 0.39 13.30
C ASP A 156 -6.37 -0.55 12.26
N THR A 157 -6.23 -0.25 10.97
CA THR A 157 -6.73 -1.07 9.87
C THR A 157 -5.65 -1.92 9.20
N ILE A 158 -4.39 -1.77 9.60
CA ILE A 158 -3.26 -2.49 9.00
C ILE A 158 -3.22 -3.95 9.43
N SER A 159 -3.38 -4.23 10.74
CA SER A 159 -3.42 -5.57 11.31
C SER A 159 -4.25 -5.59 12.60
N VAL A 160 -4.67 -6.80 13.03
CA VAL A 160 -5.40 -6.96 14.31
C VAL A 160 -4.45 -6.75 15.49
N SER A 161 -3.22 -7.25 15.41
CA SER A 161 -2.20 -6.96 16.41
C SER A 161 -1.79 -5.49 16.31
N ARG A 162 -1.74 -4.82 17.46
CA ARG A 162 -1.34 -3.42 17.55
C ARG A 162 0.11 -3.24 17.13
N ILE A 163 0.38 -2.15 16.43
CA ILE A 163 1.71 -1.72 16.02
C ILE A 163 1.88 -0.25 16.44
N GLU A 164 3.10 0.15 16.71
CA GLU A 164 3.40 1.55 17.08
C GLU A 164 3.59 2.43 15.84
N HIS A 165 4.05 1.81 14.74
CA HIS A 165 4.28 2.52 13.49
C HIS A 165 4.06 1.58 12.29
N PRO A 166 3.48 2.07 11.16
CA PRO A 166 3.29 1.26 9.95
C PRO A 166 4.57 0.64 9.37
N ARG A 167 5.76 1.21 9.68
CA ARG A 167 7.07 0.65 9.28
C ARG A 167 7.30 -0.78 9.80
N GLU A 168 6.54 -1.20 10.79
CA GLU A 168 6.59 -2.57 11.30
C GLU A 168 5.91 -3.58 10.37
N ARG A 169 5.15 -3.11 9.40
CA ARG A 169 4.46 -3.94 8.39
C ARG A 169 4.88 -3.63 6.97
N PHE A 170 5.20 -2.37 6.69
CA PHE A 170 5.40 -1.88 5.33
C PHE A 170 6.71 -1.10 5.18
N SER A 171 7.18 -1.06 3.95
CA SER A 171 8.22 -0.14 3.49
C SER A 171 7.72 0.67 2.29
N ALA A 172 8.27 1.86 2.10
CA ALA A 172 7.95 2.66 0.92
C ALA A 172 8.32 1.91 -0.38
N GLY A 173 7.44 1.93 -1.36
CA GLY A 173 7.57 1.18 -2.61
C GLY A 173 7.07 -0.27 -2.55
N MET A 174 6.63 -0.76 -1.39
CA MET A 174 6.09 -2.11 -1.24
C MET A 174 4.74 -2.24 -1.93
N ASP A 175 4.59 -3.30 -2.71
CA ASP A 175 3.32 -3.68 -3.32
C ASP A 175 2.50 -4.48 -2.33
N ILE A 176 1.24 -4.10 -2.17
CA ILE A 176 0.27 -4.74 -1.28
C ILE A 176 -1.07 -4.91 -1.97
N ARG A 177 -1.94 -5.73 -1.39
CA ARG A 177 -3.38 -5.69 -1.63
C ARG A 177 -4.04 -4.93 -0.47
N ALA A 178 -5.11 -4.21 -0.76
CA ALA A 178 -5.86 -3.47 0.24
C ALA A 178 -7.36 -3.57 -0.03
N VAL A 179 -8.16 -3.41 1.01
CA VAL A 179 -9.63 -3.36 0.93
C VAL A 179 -10.06 -1.90 0.99
N ILE A 180 -11.00 -1.49 0.15
CA ILE A 180 -11.67 -0.19 0.27
C ILE A 180 -12.54 -0.21 1.52
N LYS A 181 -12.15 0.56 2.54
CA LYS A 181 -12.87 0.58 3.82
C LYS A 181 -14.04 1.57 3.80
N SER A 182 -13.80 2.77 3.31
CA SER A 182 -14.83 3.79 3.16
C SER A 182 -14.49 4.76 2.04
N ILE A 183 -15.53 5.38 1.48
CA ILE A 183 -15.44 6.43 0.45
C ILE A 183 -16.28 7.60 0.94
N GLU A 184 -15.64 8.64 1.47
CA GLU A 184 -16.30 9.80 2.06
C GLU A 184 -15.77 11.10 1.45
N ASN A 185 -16.68 11.91 0.92
CA ASN A 185 -16.32 13.20 0.31
C ASN A 185 -15.17 13.11 -0.72
N GLY A 186 -15.14 12.03 -1.52
CA GLY A 186 -14.10 11.77 -2.51
C GLY A 186 -12.76 11.30 -1.91
N ARG A 187 -12.70 11.06 -0.60
CA ARG A 187 -11.52 10.47 0.08
C ARG A 187 -11.75 8.99 0.31
N ILE A 188 -10.77 8.19 -0.08
CA ILE A 188 -10.78 6.74 0.10
C ILE A 188 -9.93 6.39 1.32
N SER A 189 -10.50 5.60 2.22
CA SER A 189 -9.80 4.96 3.32
C SER A 189 -9.63 3.47 3.03
N LEU A 190 -8.47 2.94 3.36
CA LEU A 190 -8.09 1.54 3.10
C LEU A 190 -8.06 0.72 4.38
N SER A 191 -8.23 -0.58 4.23
CA SER A 191 -7.95 -1.58 5.25
C SER A 191 -7.10 -2.72 4.68
N HIS A 192 -6.39 -3.43 5.54
CA HIS A 192 -5.51 -4.52 5.15
C HIS A 192 -5.71 -5.77 5.99
N LYS A 193 -6.14 -5.60 7.26
CA LYS A 193 -6.27 -6.69 8.24
C LYS A 193 -7.21 -7.80 7.79
N GLU A 194 -8.23 -7.49 7.01
CA GLU A 194 -9.21 -8.48 6.52
C GLU A 194 -8.59 -9.47 5.54
N LEU A 195 -7.49 -9.09 4.88
CA LEU A 195 -6.76 -9.96 3.96
C LEU A 195 -5.77 -10.90 4.67
N LEU A 196 -5.43 -10.60 5.94
CA LEU A 196 -4.43 -11.34 6.72
C LEU A 196 -5.01 -12.55 7.48
N GLY A 197 -6.27 -12.90 7.18
CA GLY A 197 -6.96 -14.07 7.72
C GLY A 197 -7.64 -13.86 9.06
N THR A 198 -8.59 -14.73 9.34
CA THR A 198 -9.34 -14.84 10.58
C THR A 198 -8.45 -15.29 11.73
N TRP A 199 -8.96 -15.23 12.96
CA TRP A 199 -8.26 -15.76 14.12
C TRP A 199 -7.93 -17.25 13.94
N GLU A 200 -8.89 -18.04 13.48
CA GLU A 200 -8.77 -19.48 13.30
C GLU A 200 -7.77 -19.87 12.20
N GLU A 201 -7.83 -19.18 11.04
CA GLU A 201 -6.88 -19.41 9.93
C GLU A 201 -5.44 -19.15 10.37
N ASN A 202 -5.21 -18.13 11.20
CA ASN A 202 -3.89 -17.84 11.75
C ASN A 202 -3.50 -18.86 12.84
N ALA A 203 -4.42 -19.19 13.75
CA ALA A 203 -4.16 -20.14 14.85
C ALA A 203 -3.87 -21.56 14.35
N ASN A 204 -4.48 -21.97 13.24
CA ASN A 204 -4.25 -23.29 12.62
C ASN A 204 -2.81 -23.48 12.10
N SER A 205 -2.01 -22.42 12.05
CA SER A 205 -0.58 -22.51 11.73
C SER A 205 0.28 -22.95 12.92
N PHE A 206 -0.31 -23.15 14.10
CA PHE A 206 0.38 -23.44 15.36
C PHE A 206 -0.25 -24.60 16.11
N CYS A 207 0.55 -25.31 16.89
CA CYS A 207 0.10 -26.38 17.78
C CYS A 207 0.54 -26.12 19.23
N ALA A 208 -0.25 -26.60 20.20
CA ALA A 208 0.19 -26.62 21.59
C ALA A 208 1.43 -27.55 21.73
N GLY A 209 2.42 -27.12 22.47
CA GLY A 209 3.69 -27.84 22.63
C GLY A 209 4.81 -27.33 21.72
N GLU A 210 4.53 -26.45 20.77
CA GLU A 210 5.57 -25.87 19.90
C GLU A 210 6.26 -24.67 20.54
N THR A 211 7.51 -24.47 20.13
CA THR A 211 8.27 -23.25 20.39
C THR A 211 8.41 -22.47 19.10
N VAL A 212 7.95 -21.21 19.10
CA VAL A 212 7.92 -20.34 17.94
C VAL A 212 8.47 -18.95 18.26
N ALA A 213 8.83 -18.21 17.23
CA ALA A 213 9.22 -16.80 17.37
C ALA A 213 7.98 -15.91 17.37
N GLY A 214 8.03 -14.82 18.12
CA GLY A 214 7.04 -13.76 18.13
C GLY A 214 7.66 -12.41 18.42
N ILE A 215 6.85 -11.36 18.42
CA ILE A 215 7.29 -9.99 18.74
C ILE A 215 6.45 -9.48 19.91
N VAL A 216 7.12 -8.98 20.96
CA VAL A 216 6.45 -8.36 22.10
C VAL A 216 5.78 -7.06 21.66
N ARG A 217 4.44 -6.99 21.76
CA ARG A 217 3.64 -5.82 21.32
C ARG A 217 3.18 -4.94 22.47
N SER A 218 2.91 -5.51 23.61
CA SER A 218 2.64 -4.75 24.84
C SER A 218 3.02 -5.55 26.07
N VAL A 219 3.38 -4.84 27.12
CA VAL A 219 3.67 -5.40 28.44
C VAL A 219 2.74 -4.73 29.44
N GLU A 220 1.86 -5.53 30.04
CA GLU A 220 0.86 -5.11 31.00
C GLU A 220 1.15 -5.75 32.38
N ASN A 221 0.55 -5.21 33.45
CA ASN A 221 0.76 -5.76 34.79
C ASN A 221 0.39 -7.25 34.93
N TYR A 222 -0.52 -7.74 34.07
CA TYR A 222 -1.03 -9.11 34.06
C TYR A 222 -0.37 -10.00 33.01
N GLY A 223 0.55 -9.50 32.22
CA GLY A 223 1.26 -10.29 31.22
C GLY A 223 1.70 -9.50 29.98
N ALA A 224 2.42 -10.18 29.09
CA ALA A 224 2.91 -9.63 27.85
C ALA A 224 2.14 -10.21 26.64
N PHE A 225 1.72 -9.34 25.72
CA PHE A 225 1.18 -9.77 24.45
C PHE A 225 2.30 -9.94 23.44
N VAL A 226 2.41 -11.14 22.90
CA VAL A 226 3.41 -11.48 21.88
C VAL A 226 2.68 -11.83 20.59
N GLU A 227 2.95 -11.08 19.55
CA GLU A 227 2.44 -11.33 18.21
C GLU A 227 3.13 -12.55 17.59
N LEU A 228 2.33 -13.50 17.15
CA LEU A 228 2.76 -14.70 16.41
C LEU A 228 2.63 -14.52 14.91
N THR A 229 1.55 -13.82 14.49
CA THR A 229 1.32 -13.32 13.13
C THR A 229 0.70 -11.92 13.22
N PRO A 230 0.66 -11.15 12.13
CA PRO A 230 0.02 -9.83 12.15
C PRO A 230 -1.43 -9.82 12.66
N ASN A 231 -2.15 -10.92 12.50
CA ASN A 231 -3.53 -11.06 12.97
C ASN A 231 -3.67 -11.99 14.19
N LEU A 232 -2.58 -12.41 14.83
CA LEU A 232 -2.66 -13.32 15.96
C LEU A 232 -1.64 -12.99 17.04
N ALA A 233 -2.09 -12.84 18.26
CA ALA A 233 -1.23 -12.64 19.42
C ALA A 233 -1.54 -13.66 20.52
N GLY A 234 -0.50 -14.12 21.21
CA GLY A 234 -0.58 -14.89 22.44
C GLY A 234 -0.36 -14.01 23.66
N LEU A 235 -0.84 -14.46 24.82
CA LEU A 235 -0.64 -13.83 26.12
C LEU A 235 0.28 -14.70 26.97
N ALA A 236 1.41 -14.14 27.38
CA ALA A 236 2.33 -14.70 28.36
C ALA A 236 2.08 -14.10 29.74
N GLU A 237 2.43 -14.84 30.81
CA GLU A 237 2.50 -14.32 32.15
C GLU A 237 3.60 -13.23 32.25
N SER A 238 3.43 -12.28 33.17
CA SER A 238 4.42 -11.23 33.39
C SER A 238 5.78 -11.82 33.78
N LYS A 239 6.83 -11.30 33.17
CA LYS A 239 8.22 -11.65 33.43
C LYS A 239 9.06 -10.38 33.38
N ASP A 240 9.96 -10.20 34.34
CA ASP A 240 10.85 -9.05 34.39
C ASP A 240 11.82 -9.01 33.18
N GLY A 241 12.18 -7.81 32.76
CA GLY A 241 13.15 -7.59 31.68
C GLY A 241 12.62 -7.77 30.26
N ILE A 242 11.29 -7.85 30.08
CA ILE A 242 10.67 -7.91 28.76
C ILE A 242 10.31 -6.49 28.30
N GLU A 243 10.70 -6.13 27.08
CA GLU A 243 10.43 -4.81 26.49
C GLU A 243 9.63 -4.94 25.19
N VAL A 244 8.82 -3.92 24.91
CA VAL A 244 8.07 -3.84 23.65
C VAL A 244 9.04 -3.72 22.48
N GLY A 245 8.73 -4.43 21.38
CA GLY A 245 9.56 -4.47 20.17
C GLY A 245 10.60 -5.58 20.13
N GLN A 246 10.90 -6.24 21.27
CA GLN A 246 11.81 -7.40 21.29
C GLN A 246 11.21 -8.59 20.54
N GLN A 247 12.06 -9.37 19.88
CA GLN A 247 11.70 -10.70 19.41
C GLN A 247 11.73 -11.65 20.62
N ALA A 248 10.72 -12.50 20.74
CA ALA A 248 10.63 -13.50 21.80
C ALA A 248 10.60 -14.91 21.21
N SER A 249 11.30 -15.82 21.85
CA SER A 249 11.09 -17.25 21.71
C SER A 249 10.01 -17.68 22.69
N VAL A 250 8.88 -18.20 22.20
CA VAL A 250 7.72 -18.51 23.02
C VAL A 250 7.27 -19.96 22.85
N TYR A 251 6.95 -20.61 23.95
CA TYR A 251 6.34 -21.93 23.98
C TYR A 251 4.82 -21.79 24.03
N ILE A 252 4.10 -22.45 23.14
CA ILE A 252 2.64 -22.45 23.08
C ILE A 252 2.09 -23.47 24.08
N LYS A 253 1.53 -22.96 25.18
CA LYS A 253 0.95 -23.80 26.24
C LYS A 253 -0.43 -24.34 25.86
N SER A 254 -1.30 -23.50 25.30
CA SER A 254 -2.65 -23.88 24.87
C SER A 254 -3.24 -22.88 23.89
N ILE A 255 -4.09 -23.38 23.00
CA ILE A 255 -4.89 -22.61 22.04
C ILE A 255 -6.35 -22.83 22.43
N ILE A 256 -7.10 -21.73 22.64
CA ILE A 256 -8.48 -21.74 23.16
C ILE A 256 -9.36 -20.93 22.21
N PRO A 257 -9.90 -21.55 21.14
CA PRO A 257 -10.67 -20.86 20.10
C PRO A 257 -11.91 -20.13 20.64
N GLU A 258 -12.65 -20.73 21.57
CA GLU A 258 -13.91 -20.17 22.12
C GLU A 258 -13.68 -18.83 22.85
N LYS A 259 -12.44 -18.51 23.20
CA LYS A 259 -12.03 -17.29 23.88
C LYS A 259 -11.09 -16.42 23.05
N MET A 260 -10.75 -16.85 21.83
CA MET A 260 -9.69 -16.25 21.00
C MET A 260 -8.40 -16.03 21.79
N LYS A 261 -7.95 -17.03 22.55
CA LYS A 261 -6.77 -16.93 23.42
C LYS A 261 -5.73 -17.97 23.05
N ILE A 262 -4.49 -17.55 22.95
CA ILE A 262 -3.32 -18.41 22.94
C ILE A 262 -2.54 -18.11 24.22
N LYS A 263 -2.37 -19.10 25.08
CA LYS A 263 -1.50 -18.99 26.25
C LYS A 263 -0.09 -19.42 25.86
N ILE A 264 0.86 -18.57 26.14
CA ILE A 264 2.27 -18.79 25.82
C ILE A 264 3.16 -18.58 27.05
N ILE A 265 4.37 -19.10 26.98
CA ILE A 265 5.44 -18.87 27.95
C ILE A 265 6.61 -18.27 27.18
N ILE A 266 7.09 -17.10 27.59
CA ILE A 266 8.29 -16.49 27.02
C ILE A 266 9.52 -17.25 27.59
N ILE A 267 10.26 -17.90 26.70
CA ILE A 267 11.50 -18.61 27.03
C ILE A 267 12.62 -17.58 27.13
N ASP A 268 12.81 -16.82 26.05
CA ASP A 268 13.88 -15.82 25.94
C ASP A 268 13.45 -14.65 25.07
N THR A 269 14.14 -13.51 25.18
CA THR A 269 13.91 -12.30 24.38
C THR A 269 15.20 -11.78 23.79
N PHE A 270 15.11 -11.18 22.60
CA PHE A 270 16.27 -10.71 21.84
C PHE A 270 15.98 -9.32 21.27
N ASP A 271 17.00 -8.48 21.28
CA ASP A 271 16.94 -7.21 20.54
C ASP A 271 16.96 -7.51 19.04
N TYR A 272 15.91 -7.14 18.36
CA TYR A 272 15.75 -7.46 16.94
C TYR A 272 15.25 -6.26 16.14
N LYS A 273 15.91 -5.97 15.01
CA LYS A 273 15.39 -5.04 14.01
C LYS A 273 14.49 -5.80 13.05
N TYR A 274 13.20 -5.64 13.25
CA TYR A 274 12.22 -6.23 12.36
C TYR A 274 12.29 -5.57 10.97
N ASN A 275 12.46 -6.41 9.94
CA ASN A 275 12.33 -5.98 8.55
C ASN A 275 10.96 -6.43 8.03
N PRO A 276 10.14 -5.51 7.48
CA PRO A 276 8.87 -5.85 6.90
C PRO A 276 9.02 -6.95 5.84
N GLN A 277 8.26 -8.01 6.00
CA GLN A 277 8.20 -9.10 5.05
C GLN A 277 6.97 -8.95 4.17
N LYS A 278 6.99 -9.61 3.00
CA LYS A 278 5.85 -9.64 2.11
C LYS A 278 4.65 -10.24 2.83
N PRO A 279 3.47 -9.57 2.89
CA PRO A 279 2.32 -10.09 3.60
C PRO A 279 1.85 -11.43 3.05
N LYS A 280 1.49 -12.34 3.95
CA LYS A 280 0.78 -13.57 3.60
C LYS A 280 -0.72 -13.26 3.57
N TYR A 281 -1.33 -13.41 2.42
CA TYR A 281 -2.76 -13.23 2.25
C TYR A 281 -3.50 -14.56 2.34
N TYR A 282 -4.61 -14.57 3.08
CA TYR A 282 -5.53 -15.70 3.18
C TYR A 282 -6.72 -15.52 2.24
N PHE A 283 -7.07 -14.28 1.93
CA PHE A 283 -8.16 -13.96 1.01
C PHE A 283 -7.62 -13.65 -0.39
N ASN A 284 -8.14 -14.38 -1.42
CA ASN A 284 -7.71 -14.23 -2.81
C ASN A 284 -8.81 -13.65 -3.74
N GLY A 285 -10.00 -13.34 -3.19
CA GLY A 285 -11.10 -12.73 -3.94
C GLY A 285 -10.85 -11.25 -4.25
N ASN A 286 -11.79 -10.66 -4.98
CA ASN A 286 -11.75 -9.25 -5.39
C ASN A 286 -12.72 -8.37 -4.61
N HIS A 287 -13.58 -8.95 -3.76
CA HIS A 287 -14.55 -8.23 -2.95
C HIS A 287 -14.89 -8.99 -1.67
N ILE A 288 -15.09 -8.26 -0.57
CA ILE A 288 -15.45 -8.76 0.76
C ILE A 288 -16.67 -7.97 1.24
N ASP A 289 -17.83 -8.61 1.38
CA ASP A 289 -19.02 -7.98 1.99
C ASP A 289 -18.89 -7.94 3.51
N ARG A 290 -18.36 -9.01 4.09
CA ARG A 290 -18.22 -9.17 5.53
C ARG A 290 -16.99 -10.00 5.88
N PHE A 291 -16.21 -9.52 6.80
CA PHE A 291 -15.07 -10.24 7.38
C PHE A 291 -15.38 -10.58 8.83
N LEU A 292 -15.57 -11.85 9.14
CA LEU A 292 -15.74 -12.34 10.51
C LEU A 292 -14.39 -12.84 11.03
N TYR A 293 -13.78 -12.06 11.91
CA TYR A 293 -12.49 -12.43 12.51
C TYR A 293 -12.62 -13.50 13.61
N SER A 294 -13.70 -13.44 14.41
CA SER A 294 -13.95 -14.36 15.53
C SER A 294 -14.29 -15.75 15.05
N PRO A 295 -13.78 -16.81 15.71
CA PRO A 295 -14.24 -18.19 15.51
C PRO A 295 -15.74 -18.35 15.78
N ILE A 296 -16.35 -19.32 15.11
CA ILE A 296 -17.76 -19.67 15.36
C ILE A 296 -17.90 -20.14 16.82
N GLY A 297 -18.91 -19.60 17.53
CA GLY A 297 -19.16 -19.94 18.93
C GLY A 297 -18.32 -19.15 19.95
N CYS A 298 -17.47 -18.22 19.50
CA CYS A 298 -16.76 -17.33 20.39
C CYS A 298 -17.73 -16.34 21.07
N SER A 299 -17.55 -16.09 22.36
CA SER A 299 -18.35 -15.13 23.13
C SER A 299 -18.16 -13.67 22.71
N LYS A 300 -17.06 -13.35 22.06
CA LYS A 300 -16.72 -12.02 21.57
C LYS A 300 -16.81 -12.00 20.04
N LEU A 301 -17.76 -11.23 19.51
CA LEU A 301 -17.86 -10.97 18.08
C LEU A 301 -16.89 -9.84 17.67
N VAL A 302 -16.02 -10.12 16.72
CA VAL A 302 -15.16 -9.14 16.06
C VAL A 302 -15.32 -9.32 14.55
N GLU A 303 -15.87 -8.31 13.91
CA GLU A 303 -16.16 -8.34 12.47
C GLU A 303 -15.98 -6.97 11.83
N THR A 304 -15.82 -6.95 10.53
CA THR A 304 -15.92 -5.76 9.67
C THR A 304 -17.02 -6.03 8.62
N VAL A 305 -17.99 -5.13 8.52
CA VAL A 305 -19.02 -5.13 7.46
C VAL A 305 -18.71 -3.96 6.55
N PHE A 306 -18.72 -4.18 5.25
CA PHE A 306 -18.48 -3.18 4.24
C PHE A 306 -19.83 -2.80 3.61
N GLU A 307 -20.31 -1.57 3.87
CA GLU A 307 -21.58 -1.01 3.38
C GLU A 307 -21.35 0.14 2.39
#